data_8bc798be7eff9fb1966fa9ed3eda1a47
#
_entry.id   8bc798be7eff9fb1966fa9ed3eda1a47
#
_cell.length_a   1.000
_cell.length_b   1.000
_cell.length_c   1.000
_cell.angle_alpha   90.00
_cell.angle_beta   90.00
_cell.angle_gamma   90.00
#
_symmetry.space_group_name_H-M   'P 1'
#
loop_
_entity.id
_entity.type
_entity.pdbx_description
1 polymer ?
#
loop_
_entity_poly.entity_id
_entity_poly.type
_entity_poly.pdbx_seq_one_letter_code
_entity_poly.pdbx_strand_id
1 'polypeptide(L)'
;MLITSLEPTQANQRATTVSRPCLVRPGGLPGQLPGCRGPDQFSLPRSPRSAAAEPGTVGPVSGHLAAQGRASAGASVGRADSSGTAKIGKIPINTLKTDRLVHPLGRFGAVPLAREALDEVLGPYRRPNDKVSEWLREGALQSLRRGLYLTGAPLRSTPVCLPLVANHLYGPSYVSLDYALALHGMIPEGVAEVTSVTVRPSRNVTNSLGRFSYSHLPLRVYAIGQQLGEGPAGERFLLASPTKALCDRLVLSRQLPPLSRSAMRDWLLHDLRLESDLLFDLSLDELRHYLSAGFKQRQLRTLLQVIETLQQELG
;
A
#
# COMPACT_ATOMS: atom_id res chain seq x y z
N MET A 1 5.24 7.11 -68.97
CA MET A 1 6.46 6.36 -69.33
C MET A 1 7.04 5.73 -68.09
N LEU A 2 7.06 4.38 -68.10
CA LEU A 2 7.81 3.42 -67.21
C LEU A 2 7.52 3.49 -65.71
N ILE A 3 6.65 2.69 -65.14
CA ILE A 3 6.58 1.26 -64.76
C ILE A 3 7.97 0.73 -64.33
N THR A 4 8.15 0.43 -63.05
CA THR A 4 8.87 -0.76 -62.63
C THR A 4 8.32 -1.24 -61.25
N SER A 5 7.67 -2.39 -61.31
CA SER A 5 7.31 -3.28 -60.22
C SER A 5 8.55 -3.87 -59.57
N LEU A 6 8.51 -4.14 -58.28
CA LEU A 6 9.32 -5.19 -57.63
C LEU A 6 8.49 -5.88 -56.55
N GLU A 7 8.27 -7.15 -56.77
CA GLU A 7 7.61 -8.14 -55.96
C GLU A 7 8.47 -8.64 -54.77
N PRO A 8 7.85 -9.43 -53.84
CA PRO A 8 8.35 -9.64 -52.52
C PRO A 8 9.26 -10.85 -52.34
N THR A 9 10.20 -10.75 -51.43
CA THR A 9 11.09 -11.84 -51.05
C THR A 9 10.47 -12.68 -49.97
N GLN A 10 10.23 -13.95 -50.25
CA GLN A 10 10.01 -15.06 -49.31
C GLN A 10 11.25 -15.28 -48.47
N ALA A 11 11.05 -15.50 -47.17
CA ALA A 11 11.97 -16.36 -46.40
C ALA A 11 11.40 -16.80 -45.05
N ASN A 12 11.31 -18.08 -44.99
CA ASN A 12 11.77 -18.94 -43.87
C ASN A 12 10.75 -19.27 -42.76
N GLN A 13 9.99 -20.31 -43.12
CA GLN A 13 9.33 -21.19 -42.13
C GLN A 13 10.39 -22.03 -41.43
N ARG A 14 10.53 -21.91 -40.12
CA ARG A 14 11.11 -22.93 -39.26
C ARG A 14 10.00 -23.59 -38.44
N ALA A 15 9.80 -24.86 -38.76
CA ALA A 15 8.92 -25.78 -38.06
C ALA A 15 9.38 -25.97 -36.60
N THR A 16 8.53 -25.68 -35.64
CA THR A 16 8.71 -26.10 -34.25
C THR A 16 7.80 -27.31 -34.00
N THR A 17 8.44 -28.41 -33.72
CA THR A 17 7.90 -29.73 -33.43
C THR A 17 7.04 -29.66 -32.16
N VAL A 18 5.74 -29.89 -32.33
CA VAL A 18 4.78 -30.03 -31.21
C VAL A 18 4.82 -31.49 -30.75
N SER A 19 5.31 -31.71 -29.54
CA SER A 19 5.22 -33.00 -28.87
C SER A 19 3.79 -33.25 -28.39
N ARG A 20 3.21 -34.36 -28.81
CA ARG A 20 1.86 -34.87 -28.43
C ARG A 20 1.88 -35.34 -26.97
N PRO A 21 0.83 -35.10 -26.17
CA PRO A 21 0.66 -35.72 -24.86
C PRO A 21 0.09 -37.15 -25.01
N CYS A 22 0.61 -38.08 -24.21
CA CYS A 22 0.17 -39.47 -24.09
C CYS A 22 -1.26 -39.55 -23.56
N LEU A 23 -2.10 -40.26 -24.29
CA LEU A 23 -3.43 -40.74 -23.87
C LEU A 23 -3.27 -41.87 -22.84
N VAL A 24 -3.78 -41.67 -21.63
CA VAL A 24 -4.03 -42.74 -20.64
C VAL A 24 -5.51 -43.13 -20.73
N ARG A 25 -5.74 -44.42 -21.03
CA ARG A 25 -7.08 -45.04 -21.05
C ARG A 25 -7.57 -45.35 -19.63
N PRO A 26 -8.88 -45.26 -19.35
CA PRO A 26 -9.45 -45.66 -18.06
C PRO A 26 -9.91 -47.15 -18.13
N GLY A 27 -9.70 -47.87 -17.04
CA GLY A 27 -10.27 -49.20 -16.86
C GLY A 27 -9.66 -50.00 -15.72
N GLY A 28 -10.45 -50.28 -14.66
CA GLY A 28 -10.13 -51.27 -13.64
C GLY A 28 -10.50 -50.90 -12.21
N LEU A 29 -11.67 -51.33 -11.76
CA LEU A 29 -12.09 -51.49 -10.35
C LEU A 29 -11.80 -52.92 -9.88
N PRO A 30 -11.98 -53.29 -8.56
CA PRO A 30 -11.49 -52.71 -7.30
C PRO A 30 -10.73 -53.79 -6.47
N GLY A 31 -9.89 -53.37 -5.57
CA GLY A 31 -9.22 -54.20 -4.57
C GLY A 31 -9.25 -53.58 -3.21
N GLN A 32 -9.96 -54.20 -2.27
CA GLN A 32 -9.97 -53.86 -0.84
C GLN A 32 -8.59 -54.08 -0.23
N LEU A 33 -8.17 -53.17 0.63
CA LEU A 33 -7.16 -53.40 1.68
C LEU A 33 -7.60 -52.79 3.00
N PRO A 34 -7.26 -53.41 4.14
CA PRO A 34 -7.87 -53.18 5.44
C PRO A 34 -7.13 -52.17 6.33
N GLY A 35 -7.89 -51.44 7.15
CA GLY A 35 -7.55 -51.06 8.51
C GLY A 35 -6.42 -50.07 8.73
N CYS A 36 -6.78 -48.79 8.88
CA CYS A 36 -6.04 -47.89 9.77
C CYS A 36 -7.03 -47.23 10.70
N ARG A 37 -6.81 -47.45 12.00
CA ARG A 37 -7.54 -46.85 13.13
C ARG A 37 -7.29 -45.37 13.17
N GLY A 38 -8.33 -44.56 13.42
CA GLY A 38 -8.22 -43.15 13.69
C GLY A 38 -7.61 -42.85 15.06
N PRO A 39 -6.94 -41.73 15.23
CA PRO A 39 -6.59 -41.22 16.54
C PRO A 39 -7.69 -40.34 17.12
N ASP A 40 -7.81 -40.49 18.41
CA ASP A 40 -8.75 -39.93 19.36
C ASP A 40 -8.84 -38.42 19.42
N GLN A 41 -9.98 -38.03 19.89
CA GLN A 41 -10.47 -36.74 20.35
C GLN A 41 -9.43 -35.91 21.13
N PHE A 42 -9.08 -34.74 20.62
CA PHE A 42 -8.50 -33.69 21.43
C PHE A 42 -9.60 -32.70 21.82
N SER A 43 -9.91 -32.73 23.14
CA SER A 43 -10.80 -31.80 23.81
C SER A 43 -10.16 -30.40 23.86
N LEU A 44 -10.90 -29.38 23.40
CA LEU A 44 -10.55 -27.97 23.56
C LEU A 44 -10.74 -27.53 25.01
N PRO A 45 -9.84 -26.73 25.61
CA PRO A 45 -10.06 -26.10 26.91
C PRO A 45 -11.03 -24.92 26.81
N ARG A 46 -12.01 -24.93 27.70
CA ARG A 46 -13.01 -23.84 27.88
C ARG A 46 -12.33 -22.59 28.45
N SER A 47 -12.61 -21.44 27.84
CA SER A 47 -12.28 -20.11 28.35
C SER A 47 -13.03 -19.79 29.65
N PRO A 48 -12.42 -19.08 30.62
CA PRO A 48 -13.11 -18.61 31.81
C PRO A 48 -14.02 -17.41 31.51
N ARG A 49 -15.21 -17.45 32.08
CA ARG A 49 -16.22 -16.37 32.05
C ARG A 49 -15.67 -15.14 32.79
N SER A 50 -15.71 -13.99 32.13
CA SER A 50 -15.52 -12.67 32.71
C SER A 50 -16.71 -12.31 33.58
N ALA A 51 -16.44 -11.90 34.81
CA ALA A 51 -17.42 -11.36 35.75
C ALA A 51 -17.82 -9.92 35.37
N ALA A 52 -19.11 -9.66 35.52
CA ALA A 52 -19.71 -8.34 35.38
C ALA A 52 -19.22 -7.38 36.47
N ALA A 53 -18.89 -6.14 36.10
CA ALA A 53 -18.73 -5.02 37.01
C ALA A 53 -19.82 -4.00 36.75
N GLU A 54 -20.52 -3.61 37.80
CA GLU A 54 -21.62 -2.68 37.92
C GLU A 54 -21.21 -1.21 37.68
N PRO A 55 -22.13 -0.30 37.30
CA PRO A 55 -21.81 1.09 36.97
C PRO A 55 -21.78 1.97 38.21
N GLY A 56 -20.69 2.65 38.45
CA GLY A 56 -20.50 3.68 39.45
C GLY A 56 -21.02 5.06 39.00
N THR A 57 -21.76 5.65 39.84
CA THR A 57 -22.51 6.91 39.85
C THR A 57 -21.70 8.16 39.48
N VAL A 58 -22.29 8.99 38.65
CA VAL A 58 -21.85 10.34 38.29
C VAL A 58 -22.13 11.32 39.41
N GLY A 59 -21.19 12.17 39.80
CA GLY A 59 -21.40 13.37 40.59
C GLY A 59 -20.79 14.59 39.88
N PRO A 60 -21.51 15.72 39.85
CA PRO A 60 -21.10 16.90 39.11
C PRO A 60 -20.23 17.82 39.96
N VAL A 61 -19.19 18.42 39.34
CA VAL A 61 -18.48 19.56 39.93
C VAL A 61 -18.54 20.75 38.98
N SER A 62 -19.25 21.74 39.46
CA SER A 62 -19.42 23.09 38.88
C SER A 62 -18.15 23.92 38.98
N GLY A 63 -17.89 24.68 37.96
CA GLY A 63 -17.68 26.14 37.93
C GLY A 63 -16.41 26.74 38.54
N HIS A 64 -15.69 27.54 37.81
CA HIS A 64 -15.64 28.97 38.00
C HIS A 64 -14.84 29.66 36.88
N LEU A 65 -15.47 30.67 36.28
CA LEU A 65 -14.85 31.76 35.52
C LEU A 65 -14.10 32.71 36.47
N ALA A 66 -12.97 33.29 36.04
CA ALA A 66 -12.50 34.65 36.27
C ALA A 66 -11.27 34.87 35.44
N ALA A 67 -11.23 35.67 34.41
CA ALA A 67 -11.29 37.15 34.31
C ALA A 67 -9.91 37.80 34.52
N GLN A 68 -9.38 38.28 33.39
CA GLN A 68 -8.72 39.59 33.17
C GLN A 68 -7.59 40.05 34.08
N GLY A 69 -6.46 40.43 33.49
CA GLY A 69 -5.46 41.28 34.08
C GLY A 69 -4.53 41.88 32.99
N ARG A 70 -4.80 43.12 32.68
CA ARG A 70 -4.05 44.00 31.76
C ARG A 70 -2.75 44.54 32.40
N ALA A 71 -1.77 44.79 31.53
CA ALA A 71 -0.84 45.92 31.41
C ALA A 71 0.16 46.17 32.55
N SER A 72 1.43 46.31 32.23
CA SER A 72 1.97 47.65 31.97
C SER A 72 3.50 47.60 31.69
N ALA A 73 3.91 48.51 30.87
CA ALA A 73 5.26 48.80 30.47
C ALA A 73 6.12 49.30 31.65
N GLY A 74 7.40 48.97 31.64
CA GLY A 74 8.42 49.53 32.51
C GLY A 74 9.80 49.43 31.85
N ALA A 75 10.18 50.47 31.13
CA ALA A 75 11.53 50.64 30.65
C ALA A 75 12.43 51.04 31.82
N SER A 76 13.57 50.34 32.02
CA SER A 76 14.68 50.86 32.78
C SER A 76 15.99 50.57 32.05
N VAL A 77 16.62 51.65 31.64
CA VAL A 77 17.99 51.74 31.10
C VAL A 77 18.96 51.43 32.23
N GLY A 78 19.77 50.40 32.08
CA GLY A 78 20.87 50.03 32.98
C GLY A 78 22.15 49.90 32.19
N ARG A 79 23.12 50.67 32.62
CA ARG A 79 24.43 50.99 32.08
C ARG A 79 25.33 49.75 31.90
N ALA A 80 26.13 49.79 30.85
CA ALA A 80 27.20 48.87 30.53
C ALA A 80 28.28 48.76 31.62
N ASP A 81 28.69 47.50 31.91
CA ASP A 81 30.03 47.23 32.41
C ASP A 81 30.68 46.10 31.60
N SER A 82 31.82 46.45 31.12
CA SER A 82 32.73 45.65 30.32
C SER A 82 33.55 44.70 31.18
N SER A 83 33.58 43.46 30.77
CA SER A 83 34.60 42.42 30.96
C SER A 83 33.99 41.07 31.38
N GLY A 84 33.70 40.28 30.41
CA GLY A 84 33.38 38.86 30.60
C GLY A 84 33.51 38.16 29.26
N THR A 85 34.64 37.55 29.02
CA THR A 85 34.90 36.70 27.87
C THR A 85 33.92 35.55 27.89
N ALA A 86 32.74 35.75 27.30
CA ALA A 86 31.78 34.68 27.09
C ALA A 86 32.40 33.69 26.09
N LYS A 87 32.71 32.51 26.58
CA LYS A 87 32.98 31.33 25.75
C LYS A 87 31.76 31.17 24.84
N ILE A 88 31.89 31.60 23.60
CA ILE A 88 30.92 31.27 22.54
C ILE A 88 30.91 29.75 22.44
N GLY A 89 29.91 29.15 23.07
CA GLY A 89 29.60 27.74 22.85
C GLY A 89 29.45 27.55 21.35
N LYS A 90 30.29 26.70 20.77
CA LYS A 90 30.15 26.27 19.39
C LYS A 90 28.73 25.69 19.25
N ILE A 91 27.82 26.48 18.69
CA ILE A 91 26.56 25.97 18.15
C ILE A 91 27.00 24.93 17.12
N PRO A 92 26.58 23.68 17.20
CA PRO A 92 26.89 22.72 16.16
C PRO A 92 26.19 23.23 14.90
N ILE A 93 26.97 23.90 14.06
CA ILE A 93 26.55 24.20 12.69
C ILE A 93 26.20 22.85 12.09
N ASN A 94 24.94 22.72 11.75
CA ASN A 94 24.33 21.51 11.19
C ASN A 94 25.12 21.15 9.90
N THR A 95 26.18 20.37 10.05
CA THR A 95 27.13 19.95 9.02
C THR A 95 26.46 19.07 7.95
N LEU A 96 25.19 18.69 8.16
CA LEU A 96 24.43 17.84 7.24
C LEU A 96 23.99 18.53 5.94
N LYS A 97 24.03 19.87 5.86
CA LYS A 97 23.53 20.57 4.66
C LYS A 97 24.51 20.62 3.50
N THR A 98 25.81 20.48 3.75
CA THR A 98 26.84 20.59 2.71
C THR A 98 27.24 19.25 2.10
N ASP A 99 26.82 18.13 2.70
CA ASP A 99 27.32 16.78 2.39
C ASP A 99 26.34 15.86 1.67
N ARG A 100 25.22 16.37 1.11
CA ARG A 100 24.26 15.50 0.41
C ARG A 100 24.89 14.69 -0.73
N LEU A 101 25.86 15.27 -1.42
CA LEU A 101 26.55 14.62 -2.55
C LEU A 101 27.71 13.71 -2.10
N VAL A 102 28.18 13.85 -0.86
CA VAL A 102 29.32 13.12 -0.31
C VAL A 102 28.89 11.96 0.59
N HIS A 103 27.67 12.03 1.19
CA HIS A 103 27.21 10.97 2.07
C HIS A 103 26.85 9.71 1.26
N PRO A 104 27.41 8.53 1.60
CA PRO A 104 27.25 7.32 0.81
C PRO A 104 25.78 6.87 0.63
N LEU A 105 24.87 7.27 1.54
CA LEU A 105 23.43 6.98 1.43
C LEU A 105 22.70 7.96 0.50
N GLY A 106 23.27 9.11 0.16
CA GLY A 106 22.61 10.12 -0.69
C GLY A 106 22.23 9.61 -2.09
N ARG A 107 23.02 8.67 -2.61
CA ARG A 107 22.78 8.03 -3.93
C ARG A 107 21.45 7.24 -4.03
N PHE A 108 20.90 6.80 -2.91
CA PHE A 108 19.68 5.99 -2.89
C PHE A 108 18.40 6.83 -2.90
N GLY A 109 18.47 8.12 -2.64
CA GLY A 109 17.30 8.99 -2.66
C GLY A 109 16.20 8.55 -1.69
N ALA A 110 14.96 8.53 -2.18
CA ALA A 110 13.76 8.17 -1.41
C ALA A 110 13.25 6.73 -1.65
N VAL A 111 14.13 5.85 -2.16
CA VAL A 111 13.76 4.45 -2.44
C VAL A 111 13.96 3.57 -1.20
N PRO A 112 13.02 2.65 -0.88
CA PRO A 112 13.22 1.67 0.19
C PRO A 112 14.40 0.75 -0.07
N LEU A 113 15.27 0.55 0.93
CA LEU A 113 16.51 -0.20 0.85
C LEU A 113 16.41 -1.46 1.70
N ALA A 114 16.57 -2.62 1.09
CA ALA A 114 16.81 -3.85 1.82
C ALA A 114 18.20 -3.83 2.48
N ARG A 115 18.39 -4.66 3.53
CA ARG A 115 19.67 -4.72 4.25
C ARG A 115 20.84 -5.03 3.31
N GLU A 116 20.60 -5.89 2.34
CA GLU A 116 21.56 -6.32 1.35
C GLU A 116 22.05 -5.17 0.45
N ALA A 117 21.15 -4.23 0.13
CA ALA A 117 21.51 -3.05 -0.64
C ALA A 117 22.47 -2.09 0.13
N LEU A 118 22.48 -2.17 1.45
CA LEU A 118 23.41 -1.41 2.29
C LEU A 118 24.78 -2.06 2.37
N ASP A 119 24.92 -3.36 2.12
CA ASP A 119 26.17 -4.07 2.28
C ASP A 119 27.27 -3.55 1.35
N GLU A 120 26.91 -3.09 0.16
CA GLU A 120 27.85 -2.44 -0.76
C GLU A 120 28.47 -1.17 -0.15
N VAL A 121 27.64 -0.37 0.55
CA VAL A 121 28.08 0.89 1.19
C VAL A 121 28.79 0.59 2.51
N LEU A 122 28.48 -0.51 3.14
CA LEU A 122 29.02 -0.91 4.44
C LEU A 122 30.33 -1.70 4.31
N GLY A 123 30.68 -2.18 3.12
CA GLY A 123 31.92 -2.95 2.87
C GLY A 123 33.20 -2.34 3.43
N PRO A 124 33.43 -1.01 3.36
CA PRO A 124 34.62 -0.38 3.92
C PRO A 124 34.65 -0.34 5.46
N TYR A 125 33.53 -0.56 6.14
CA TYR A 125 33.45 -0.42 7.60
C TYR A 125 33.75 -1.75 8.31
N ARG A 126 34.68 -1.72 9.27
CA ARG A 126 35.06 -2.91 10.07
C ARG A 126 33.88 -3.49 10.89
N ARG A 127 32.91 -2.63 11.28
CA ARG A 127 31.73 -3.01 12.06
C ARG A 127 30.45 -2.50 11.39
N PRO A 128 29.94 -3.19 10.35
CA PRO A 128 28.81 -2.72 9.55
C PRO A 128 27.53 -2.45 10.37
N ASN A 129 27.24 -3.30 11.36
CA ASN A 129 26.02 -3.13 12.18
C ASN A 129 26.09 -1.92 13.12
N ASP A 130 27.28 -1.64 13.67
CA ASP A 130 27.49 -0.44 14.50
C ASP A 130 27.28 0.81 13.65
N LYS A 131 27.76 0.78 12.40
CA LYS A 131 27.57 1.90 11.46
C LYS A 131 26.11 2.13 11.07
N VAL A 132 25.34 1.06 10.86
CA VAL A 132 23.87 1.16 10.65
C VAL A 132 23.20 1.79 11.86
N SER A 133 23.59 1.35 13.07
CA SER A 133 23.04 1.90 14.33
C SER A 133 23.39 3.38 14.53
N GLU A 134 24.60 3.78 14.12
CA GLU A 134 25.02 5.18 14.11
C GLU A 134 24.17 6.01 13.15
N TRP A 135 24.00 5.58 11.89
CA TRP A 135 23.17 6.26 10.90
C TRP A 135 21.71 6.37 11.30
N LEU A 136 21.16 5.35 11.97
CA LEU A 136 19.80 5.40 12.51
C LEU A 136 19.68 6.46 13.62
N ARG A 137 20.67 6.55 14.51
CA ARG A 137 20.70 7.54 15.61
C ARG A 137 20.89 8.96 15.09
N GLU A 138 21.69 9.15 14.05
CA GLU A 138 21.94 10.43 13.40
C GLU A 138 20.81 10.88 12.49
N GLY A 139 19.83 9.99 12.20
CA GLY A 139 18.76 10.27 11.27
C GLY A 139 19.20 10.26 9.80
N ALA A 140 20.42 9.81 9.49
CA ALA A 140 20.90 9.58 8.12
C ALA A 140 20.23 8.37 7.47
N LEU A 141 19.76 7.44 8.29
CA LEU A 141 18.97 6.26 7.88
C LEU A 141 17.70 6.19 8.73
N GLN A 142 16.59 5.78 8.13
CA GLN A 142 15.29 5.60 8.78
C GLN A 142 14.87 4.13 8.65
N SER A 143 14.49 3.49 9.77
CA SER A 143 13.99 2.13 9.73
C SER A 143 12.51 2.12 9.37
N LEU A 144 12.12 1.35 8.37
CA LEU A 144 10.71 1.12 7.98
C LEU A 144 10.15 -0.15 8.63
N ARG A 145 10.96 -1.20 8.69
CA ARG A 145 10.79 -2.45 9.43
C ARG A 145 12.16 -3.13 9.56
N ARG A 146 12.24 -4.22 10.31
CA ARG A 146 13.47 -5.00 10.41
C ARG A 146 13.99 -5.40 9.02
N GLY A 147 15.21 -4.99 8.71
CA GLY A 147 15.89 -5.27 7.44
C GLY A 147 15.42 -4.42 6.24
N LEU A 148 14.55 -3.42 6.46
CA LEU A 148 14.13 -2.48 5.43
C LEU A 148 14.30 -1.05 5.93
N TYR A 149 14.98 -0.25 5.17
CA TYR A 149 15.39 1.10 5.53
C TYR A 149 15.02 2.12 4.46
N LEU A 150 15.14 3.37 4.79
CA LEU A 150 15.02 4.49 3.89
C LEU A 150 16.12 5.49 4.22
N THR A 151 16.69 6.14 3.23
CA THR A 151 17.61 7.27 3.46
C THR A 151 16.91 8.33 4.28
N GLY A 152 17.58 8.89 5.28
CA GLY A 152 17.02 9.89 6.19
C GLY A 152 16.59 11.17 5.48
N ALA A 153 15.61 11.87 6.06
CA ALA A 153 15.07 13.12 5.48
C ALA A 153 16.13 14.16 5.12
N PRO A 154 17.20 14.37 5.93
CA PRO A 154 18.24 15.36 5.60
C PRO A 154 19.01 15.06 4.32
N LEU A 155 19.08 13.78 3.93
CA LEU A 155 19.83 13.30 2.76
C LEU A 155 18.97 13.11 1.51
N ARG A 156 17.64 13.21 1.62
CA ARG A 156 16.71 13.08 0.50
C ARG A 156 16.47 14.42 -0.19
N SER A 157 16.45 14.39 -1.52
CA SER A 157 16.09 15.54 -2.35
C SER A 157 14.64 15.47 -2.84
N THR A 158 14.03 14.29 -2.79
CA THR A 158 12.67 14.01 -3.28
C THR A 158 11.76 13.54 -2.16
N PRO A 159 10.45 13.78 -2.26
CA PRO A 159 9.47 13.22 -1.33
C PRO A 159 9.44 11.69 -1.41
N VAL A 160 8.97 11.05 -0.34
CA VAL A 160 8.84 9.59 -0.28
C VAL A 160 7.61 9.16 -1.05
N CYS A 161 7.77 8.22 -1.97
CA CYS A 161 6.68 7.54 -2.65
C CYS A 161 6.07 6.48 -1.70
N LEU A 162 5.00 6.83 -0.98
CA LEU A 162 4.34 5.92 -0.02
C LEU A 162 3.82 4.63 -0.68
N PRO A 163 3.23 4.65 -1.89
CA PRO A 163 2.87 3.44 -2.64
C PRO A 163 4.03 2.47 -2.85
N LEU A 164 5.20 2.97 -3.24
CA LEU A 164 6.41 2.17 -3.40
C LEU A 164 6.84 1.55 -2.06
N VAL A 165 6.82 2.35 -0.99
CA VAL A 165 7.10 1.85 0.38
C VAL A 165 6.14 0.73 0.75
N ALA A 166 4.84 0.85 0.45
CA ALA A 166 3.85 -0.18 0.71
C ALA A 166 4.19 -1.51 0.03
N ASN A 167 4.57 -1.46 -1.26
CA ASN A 167 4.96 -2.67 -2.00
C ASN A 167 6.19 -3.37 -1.39
N HIS A 168 7.14 -2.61 -0.82
CA HIS A 168 8.34 -3.16 -0.16
C HIS A 168 8.10 -3.61 1.28
N LEU A 169 7.16 -2.99 2.00
CA LEU A 169 6.88 -3.34 3.39
C LEU A 169 6.33 -4.75 3.55
N TYR A 170 5.43 -5.18 2.66
CA TYR A 170 4.81 -6.50 2.75
C TYR A 170 4.44 -7.02 1.35
N GLY A 171 5.41 -7.59 0.64
CA GLY A 171 5.21 -8.17 -0.69
C GLY A 171 4.97 -9.69 -0.68
N PRO A 172 4.40 -10.24 -1.77
CA PRO A 172 3.90 -9.52 -2.91
C PRO A 172 2.60 -8.77 -2.58
N SER A 173 2.50 -7.52 -3.00
CA SER A 173 1.32 -6.67 -2.81
C SER A 173 1.27 -5.58 -3.89
N TYR A 174 0.09 -5.05 -4.14
CA TYR A 174 -0.14 -3.86 -4.94
C TYR A 174 -1.07 -2.91 -4.18
N VAL A 175 -0.94 -1.61 -4.43
CA VAL A 175 -1.81 -0.58 -3.84
C VAL A 175 -3.18 -0.69 -4.48
N SER A 176 -4.26 -0.68 -3.67
CA SER A 176 -5.64 -0.88 -4.12
C SER A 176 -6.63 -0.22 -3.14
N LEU A 177 -7.92 -0.52 -3.32
CA LEU A 177 -9.01 -0.04 -2.47
C LEU A 177 -9.11 1.50 -2.48
N ASP A 178 -9.47 2.08 -1.34
CA ASP A 178 -9.74 3.52 -1.25
C ASP A 178 -8.52 4.38 -1.61
N TYR A 179 -7.29 3.95 -1.26
CA TYR A 179 -6.09 4.69 -1.63
C TYR A 179 -5.85 4.71 -3.15
N ALA A 180 -6.07 3.60 -3.84
CA ALA A 180 -5.96 3.54 -5.30
C ALA A 180 -7.08 4.32 -5.98
N LEU A 181 -8.33 4.24 -5.49
CA LEU A 181 -9.45 5.03 -5.99
C LEU A 181 -9.16 6.54 -5.88
N ALA A 182 -8.59 6.98 -4.73
CA ALA A 182 -8.18 8.37 -4.56
C ALA A 182 -7.03 8.77 -5.48
N LEU A 183 -6.02 7.90 -5.70
CA LEU A 183 -4.93 8.16 -6.65
C LEU A 183 -5.43 8.30 -8.09
N HIS A 184 -6.48 7.57 -8.46
CA HIS A 184 -7.13 7.68 -9.77
C HIS A 184 -8.11 8.86 -9.86
N GLY A 185 -8.29 9.61 -8.75
CA GLY A 185 -9.26 10.70 -8.69
C GLY A 185 -10.72 10.26 -8.69
N MET A 186 -11.00 8.95 -8.52
CA MET A 186 -12.34 8.40 -8.58
C MET A 186 -13.19 8.76 -7.36
N ILE A 187 -12.57 9.02 -6.22
CA ILE A 187 -13.22 9.47 -4.99
C ILE A 187 -12.62 10.79 -4.52
N PRO A 188 -13.43 11.71 -3.99
CA PRO A 188 -12.95 13.02 -3.55
C PRO A 188 -12.18 12.99 -2.24
N GLU A 189 -12.27 11.89 -1.47
CA GLU A 189 -11.65 11.77 -0.16
C GLU A 189 -10.13 11.61 -0.24
N GLY A 190 -9.41 12.43 0.55
CA GLY A 190 -8.01 12.20 0.83
C GLY A 190 -7.82 10.99 1.75
N VAL A 191 -7.12 9.97 1.29
CA VAL A 191 -6.87 8.73 2.06
C VAL A 191 -5.48 8.78 2.68
N ALA A 192 -5.41 8.86 4.01
CA ALA A 192 -4.14 8.95 4.74
C ALA A 192 -3.44 7.58 4.94
N GLU A 193 -4.21 6.49 4.97
CA GLU A 193 -3.70 5.13 5.13
C GLU A 193 -3.47 4.50 3.74
N VAL A 194 -2.27 4.00 3.49
CA VAL A 194 -1.98 3.30 2.23
C VAL A 194 -2.59 1.89 2.30
N THR A 195 -3.67 1.69 1.56
CA THR A 195 -4.35 0.41 1.48
C THR A 195 -3.80 -0.43 0.32
N SER A 196 -3.52 -1.70 0.58
CA SER A 196 -2.91 -2.62 -0.38
C SER A 196 -3.60 -3.99 -0.34
N VAL A 197 -3.44 -4.73 -1.41
CA VAL A 197 -3.93 -6.10 -1.53
C VAL A 197 -2.76 -7.07 -1.69
N THR A 198 -2.87 -8.24 -1.07
CA THR A 198 -1.84 -9.27 -1.05
C THR A 198 -2.43 -10.68 -1.11
N VAL A 199 -1.66 -11.64 -1.59
CA VAL A 199 -1.99 -13.08 -1.49
C VAL A 199 -1.60 -13.70 -0.15
N ARG A 200 -0.88 -12.94 0.69
CA ARG A 200 -0.49 -13.36 2.05
C ARG A 200 -1.59 -13.04 3.06
N PRO A 201 -1.52 -13.53 4.30
CA PRO A 201 -2.45 -13.15 5.36
C PRO A 201 -2.55 -11.63 5.54
N SER A 202 -3.74 -11.13 5.82
CA SER A 202 -3.98 -9.70 6.07
C SER A 202 -3.11 -9.19 7.21
N ARG A 203 -2.59 -7.96 7.06
CA ARG A 203 -1.67 -7.36 8.03
C ARG A 203 -1.79 -5.84 8.03
N ASN A 204 -1.61 -5.24 9.21
CA ASN A 204 -1.44 -3.81 9.36
C ASN A 204 -0.01 -3.51 9.83
N VAL A 205 0.59 -2.47 9.28
CA VAL A 205 1.92 -2.00 9.63
C VAL A 205 1.84 -0.50 9.89
N THR A 206 2.36 -0.07 11.03
CA THR A 206 2.49 1.36 11.34
C THR A 206 3.96 1.67 11.55
N ASN A 207 4.44 2.73 10.93
CA ASN A 207 5.80 3.22 11.10
C ASN A 207 5.81 4.76 11.08
N SER A 208 6.98 5.35 11.06
CA SER A 208 7.18 6.81 11.05
C SER A 208 6.68 7.53 9.79
N LEU A 209 6.36 6.80 8.70
CA LEU A 209 5.78 7.36 7.47
C LEU A 209 4.25 7.33 7.46
N GLY A 210 3.61 6.53 8.34
CA GLY A 210 2.17 6.41 8.40
C GLY A 210 1.68 4.97 8.62
N ARG A 211 0.42 4.75 8.24
CA ARG A 211 -0.26 3.46 8.35
C ARG A 211 -0.38 2.80 6.99
N PHE A 212 -0.15 1.49 6.97
CA PHE A 212 -0.21 0.63 5.80
C PHE A 212 -1.05 -0.59 6.13
N SER A 213 -2.10 -0.84 5.39
CA SER A 213 -2.92 -2.04 5.55
C SER A 213 -2.86 -2.94 4.32
N TYR A 214 -2.91 -4.24 4.57
CA TYR A 214 -2.83 -5.28 3.56
C TYR A 214 -4.00 -6.23 3.75
N SER A 215 -4.85 -6.33 2.74
CA SER A 215 -6.00 -7.24 2.72
C SER A 215 -5.70 -8.46 1.87
N HIS A 216 -6.05 -9.64 2.38
CA HIS A 216 -5.86 -10.89 1.64
C HIS A 216 -6.87 -11.03 0.50
N LEU A 217 -6.38 -11.38 -0.69
CA LEU A 217 -7.19 -11.72 -1.84
C LEU A 217 -6.71 -13.05 -2.46
N PRO A 218 -7.62 -13.95 -2.89
CA PRO A 218 -7.24 -15.19 -3.54
C PRO A 218 -6.41 -14.97 -4.81
N LEU A 219 -5.41 -15.82 -5.04
CA LEU A 219 -4.46 -15.71 -6.15
C LEU A 219 -5.15 -15.59 -7.53
N ARG A 220 -6.28 -16.29 -7.72
CA ARG A 220 -7.04 -16.30 -8.99
C ARG A 220 -7.55 -14.94 -9.44
N VAL A 221 -7.75 -14.00 -8.52
CA VAL A 221 -8.18 -12.62 -8.80
C VAL A 221 -7.06 -11.59 -8.55
N TYR A 222 -5.98 -12.01 -7.91
CA TYR A 222 -4.88 -11.13 -7.50
C TYR A 222 -4.18 -10.47 -8.70
N ALA A 223 -3.90 -11.23 -9.75
CA ALA A 223 -3.11 -10.76 -10.90
C ALA A 223 -3.90 -9.94 -11.93
N ILE A 224 -5.25 -9.95 -11.87
CA ILE A 224 -6.11 -9.25 -12.83
C ILE A 224 -6.05 -7.75 -12.57
N GLY A 225 -5.84 -6.92 -13.59
CA GLY A 225 -5.93 -5.46 -13.52
C GLY A 225 -4.83 -4.79 -12.68
N GLN A 226 -3.67 -5.41 -12.54
CA GLN A 226 -2.49 -4.74 -11.99
C GLN A 226 -1.80 -3.90 -13.06
N GLN A 227 -1.36 -2.71 -12.68
CA GLN A 227 -0.60 -1.80 -13.52
C GLN A 227 0.57 -1.18 -12.75
N LEU A 228 1.43 -0.46 -13.45
CA LEU A 228 2.49 0.31 -12.85
C LEU A 228 2.03 1.75 -12.67
N GLY A 229 2.04 2.22 -11.43
CA GLY A 229 1.93 3.64 -11.11
C GLY A 229 3.30 4.31 -11.13
N GLU A 230 3.30 5.63 -11.21
CA GLU A 230 4.51 6.46 -11.21
C GLU A 230 4.50 7.40 -10.01
N GLY A 231 5.59 7.41 -9.26
CA GLY A 231 5.80 8.29 -8.12
C GLY A 231 6.38 9.65 -8.52
N PRO A 232 6.51 10.57 -7.55
CA PRO A 232 6.87 11.97 -7.82
C PRO A 232 8.29 12.16 -8.37
N ALA A 233 9.17 11.16 -8.26
CA ALA A 233 10.52 11.18 -8.83
C ALA A 233 10.73 10.10 -9.91
N GLY A 234 9.64 9.62 -10.52
CA GLY A 234 9.66 8.59 -11.57
C GLY A 234 9.79 7.17 -11.04
N GLU A 235 9.64 6.96 -9.74
CA GLU A 235 9.63 5.62 -9.16
C GLU A 235 8.41 4.84 -9.66
N ARG A 236 8.60 3.54 -9.91
CA ARG A 236 7.52 2.66 -10.33
C ARG A 236 7.04 1.78 -9.17
N PHE A 237 5.73 1.66 -9.02
CA PHE A 237 5.10 0.82 -8.00
C PHE A 237 3.90 0.05 -8.57
N LEU A 238 3.56 -1.07 -7.93
CA LEU A 238 2.39 -1.87 -8.33
C LEU A 238 1.11 -1.21 -7.79
N LEU A 239 0.17 -0.99 -8.69
CA LEU A 239 -1.11 -0.31 -8.44
C LEU A 239 -2.24 -1.09 -9.11
N ALA A 240 -3.41 -1.13 -8.49
CA ALA A 240 -4.63 -1.58 -9.14
C ALA A 240 -5.06 -0.58 -10.22
N SER A 241 -5.60 -1.06 -11.34
CA SER A 241 -6.36 -0.21 -12.27
C SER A 241 -7.60 0.40 -11.58
N PRO A 242 -8.22 1.44 -12.12
CA PRO A 242 -9.48 1.97 -11.58
C PRO A 242 -10.54 0.88 -11.37
N THR A 243 -10.78 0.06 -12.39
CA THR A 243 -11.72 -1.06 -12.35
C THR A 243 -11.36 -2.09 -11.30
N LYS A 244 -10.07 -2.46 -11.24
CA LYS A 244 -9.56 -3.40 -10.24
C LYS A 244 -9.73 -2.89 -8.83
N ALA A 245 -9.39 -1.63 -8.57
CA ALA A 245 -9.51 -1.01 -7.25
C ALA A 245 -10.96 -1.02 -6.75
N LEU A 246 -11.91 -0.72 -7.63
CA LEU A 246 -13.35 -0.76 -7.34
C LEU A 246 -13.82 -2.21 -7.08
N CYS A 247 -13.42 -3.17 -7.91
CA CYS A 247 -13.73 -4.59 -7.70
C CYS A 247 -13.18 -5.09 -6.36
N ASP A 248 -11.93 -4.80 -6.05
CA ASP A 248 -11.30 -5.18 -4.78
C ASP A 248 -12.03 -4.55 -3.59
N ARG A 249 -12.43 -3.27 -3.71
CA ARG A 249 -13.19 -2.56 -2.68
C ARG A 249 -14.53 -3.22 -2.40
N LEU A 250 -15.25 -3.61 -3.45
CA LEU A 250 -16.53 -4.31 -3.33
C LEU A 250 -16.36 -5.69 -2.69
N VAL A 251 -15.41 -6.49 -3.20
CA VAL A 251 -15.28 -7.89 -2.77
C VAL A 251 -14.63 -8.05 -1.40
N LEU A 252 -13.81 -7.11 -0.96
CA LEU A 252 -13.18 -7.12 0.36
C LEU A 252 -14.02 -6.44 1.44
N SER A 253 -15.06 -5.70 1.06
CA SER A 253 -16.01 -5.16 2.02
C SER A 253 -16.79 -6.28 2.71
N ARG A 254 -16.56 -6.46 4.01
CA ARG A 254 -17.23 -7.50 4.82
C ARG A 254 -18.66 -7.13 5.19
N GLN A 255 -18.96 -5.84 5.25
CA GLN A 255 -20.24 -5.31 5.72
C GLN A 255 -21.26 -5.09 4.60
N LEU A 256 -20.85 -5.18 3.32
CA LEU A 256 -21.74 -5.05 2.19
C LEU A 256 -22.44 -6.38 1.90
N PRO A 257 -23.76 -6.50 2.12
CA PRO A 257 -24.53 -7.63 1.64
C PRO A 257 -24.56 -7.63 0.11
N PRO A 258 -25.03 -8.70 -0.55
CA PRO A 258 -25.34 -8.64 -1.97
C PRO A 258 -26.35 -7.53 -2.24
N LEU A 259 -25.94 -6.48 -2.93
CA LEU A 259 -26.76 -5.32 -3.23
C LEU A 259 -27.72 -5.59 -4.40
N SER A 260 -28.93 -5.01 -4.35
CA SER A 260 -29.76 -4.84 -5.54
C SER A 260 -29.12 -3.84 -6.51
N ARG A 261 -29.64 -3.70 -7.74
CA ARG A 261 -29.09 -2.73 -8.71
C ARG A 261 -29.20 -1.30 -8.21
N SER A 262 -30.36 -0.93 -7.62
CA SER A 262 -30.53 0.42 -7.03
C SER A 262 -29.55 0.66 -5.87
N ALA A 263 -29.47 -0.27 -4.92
CA ALA A 263 -28.55 -0.13 -3.80
C ALA A 263 -27.06 -0.15 -4.24
N MET A 264 -26.70 -0.83 -5.32
CA MET A 264 -25.35 -0.77 -5.91
C MET A 264 -25.08 0.60 -6.52
N ARG A 265 -26.07 1.17 -7.24
CA ARG A 265 -25.98 2.52 -7.78
C ARG A 265 -25.80 3.56 -6.66
N ASP A 266 -26.62 3.46 -5.60
CA ASP A 266 -26.54 4.34 -4.44
C ASP A 266 -25.17 4.23 -3.74
N TRP A 267 -24.67 3.02 -3.59
CA TRP A 267 -23.33 2.77 -3.04
C TRP A 267 -22.22 3.41 -3.88
N LEU A 268 -22.29 3.35 -5.20
CA LEU A 268 -21.30 3.96 -6.09
C LEU A 268 -21.36 5.49 -6.04
N LEU A 269 -22.56 6.07 -6.17
CA LEU A 269 -22.73 7.51 -6.37
C LEU A 269 -22.81 8.29 -5.04
N HIS A 270 -23.37 7.70 -3.98
CA HIS A 270 -23.58 8.38 -2.72
C HIS A 270 -22.62 7.95 -1.61
N ASP A 271 -22.34 6.65 -1.45
CA ASP A 271 -21.46 6.17 -0.39
C ASP A 271 -19.98 6.32 -0.80
N LEU A 272 -19.60 5.90 -2.01
CA LEU A 272 -18.24 6.09 -2.54
C LEU A 272 -18.06 7.45 -3.19
N ARG A 273 -19.15 8.14 -3.52
CA ARG A 273 -19.13 9.43 -4.21
C ARG A 273 -18.26 9.43 -5.47
N LEU A 274 -18.38 8.34 -6.25
CA LEU A 274 -17.66 8.24 -7.52
C LEU A 274 -18.08 9.39 -8.44
N GLU A 275 -17.10 10.06 -9.01
CA GLU A 275 -17.32 11.08 -10.04
C GLU A 275 -17.91 10.42 -11.30
N SER A 276 -19.05 10.95 -11.77
CA SER A 276 -19.79 10.34 -12.87
C SER A 276 -18.97 10.24 -14.15
N ASP A 277 -18.16 11.25 -14.44
CA ASP A 277 -17.34 11.32 -15.66
C ASP A 277 -16.26 10.20 -15.67
N LEU A 278 -15.77 9.82 -14.50
CA LEU A 278 -14.76 8.76 -14.36
C LEU A 278 -15.32 7.34 -14.45
N LEU A 279 -16.65 7.19 -14.50
CA LEU A 279 -17.27 5.88 -14.75
C LEU A 279 -16.92 5.35 -16.17
N PHE A 280 -16.61 6.23 -17.12
CA PHE A 280 -16.15 5.84 -18.45
C PHE A 280 -14.74 5.25 -18.45
N ASP A 281 -13.91 5.58 -17.46
CA ASP A 281 -12.57 5.02 -17.30
C ASP A 281 -12.59 3.56 -16.81
N LEU A 282 -13.77 3.08 -16.38
CA LEU A 282 -13.93 1.69 -15.93
C LEU A 282 -14.04 0.76 -17.14
N SER A 283 -13.12 -0.19 -17.23
CA SER A 283 -13.11 -1.21 -18.27
C SER A 283 -14.11 -2.34 -17.94
N LEU A 284 -15.17 -2.43 -18.75
CA LEU A 284 -16.15 -3.54 -18.63
C LEU A 284 -15.51 -4.90 -18.91
N ASP A 285 -14.51 -4.97 -19.81
CA ASP A 285 -13.83 -6.22 -20.14
C ASP A 285 -12.95 -6.69 -18.98
N GLU A 286 -12.27 -5.79 -18.30
CA GLU A 286 -11.52 -6.12 -17.09
C GLU A 286 -12.46 -6.61 -15.98
N LEU A 287 -13.62 -5.99 -15.82
CA LEU A 287 -14.63 -6.40 -14.84
C LEU A 287 -15.22 -7.78 -15.18
N ARG A 288 -15.48 -8.07 -16.47
CA ARG A 288 -15.89 -9.39 -16.94
C ARG A 288 -14.82 -10.44 -16.67
N HIS A 289 -13.55 -10.09 -16.89
CA HIS A 289 -12.41 -10.96 -16.58
C HIS A 289 -12.32 -11.23 -15.09
N TYR A 290 -12.46 -10.20 -14.25
CA TYR A 290 -12.50 -10.35 -12.79
C TYR A 290 -13.67 -11.25 -12.35
N LEU A 291 -14.84 -11.08 -12.95
CA LEU A 291 -16.03 -11.92 -12.70
C LEU A 291 -15.79 -13.39 -13.08
N SER A 292 -15.08 -13.65 -14.20
CA SER A 292 -14.78 -15.01 -14.67
C SER A 292 -13.90 -15.81 -13.71
N ALA A 293 -13.12 -15.14 -12.86
CA ALA A 293 -12.30 -15.76 -11.83
C ALA A 293 -13.10 -16.43 -10.70
N GLY A 294 -14.42 -16.26 -10.68
CA GLY A 294 -15.33 -17.02 -9.81
C GLY A 294 -15.36 -16.61 -8.35
N PHE A 295 -14.89 -15.39 -8.02
CA PHE A 295 -14.90 -14.88 -6.65
C PHE A 295 -16.00 -13.83 -6.48
N LYS A 296 -16.89 -13.99 -5.47
CA LYS A 296 -18.04 -13.11 -5.17
C LYS A 296 -18.85 -12.70 -6.41
N GLN A 297 -19.11 -13.64 -7.30
CA GLN A 297 -19.75 -13.42 -8.61
C GLN A 297 -21.08 -12.65 -8.55
N ARG A 298 -21.89 -12.86 -7.49
CA ARG A 298 -23.20 -12.20 -7.37
C ARG A 298 -23.02 -10.67 -7.28
N GLN A 299 -22.14 -10.21 -6.42
CA GLN A 299 -21.86 -8.77 -6.25
C GLN A 299 -21.25 -8.16 -7.52
N LEU A 300 -20.29 -8.86 -8.14
CA LEU A 300 -19.62 -8.39 -9.35
C LEU A 300 -20.56 -8.35 -10.57
N ARG A 301 -21.52 -9.29 -10.69
CA ARG A 301 -22.56 -9.23 -11.73
C ARG A 301 -23.43 -8.00 -11.56
N THR A 302 -23.87 -7.70 -10.34
CA THR A 302 -24.66 -6.50 -10.08
C THR A 302 -23.86 -5.24 -10.39
N LEU A 303 -22.58 -5.19 -10.00
CA LEU A 303 -21.68 -4.08 -10.32
C LEU A 303 -21.55 -3.88 -11.84
N LEU A 304 -21.29 -4.97 -12.61
CA LEU A 304 -21.18 -4.91 -14.06
C LEU A 304 -22.45 -4.33 -14.69
N GLN A 305 -23.62 -4.84 -14.32
CA GLN A 305 -24.90 -4.37 -14.84
C GLN A 305 -25.16 -2.88 -14.55
N VAL A 306 -24.80 -2.42 -13.36
CA VAL A 306 -24.99 -1.03 -12.97
C VAL A 306 -24.03 -0.11 -13.73
N ILE A 307 -22.74 -0.48 -13.86
CA ILE A 307 -21.78 0.31 -14.62
C ILE A 307 -22.16 0.37 -16.10
N GLU A 308 -22.56 -0.76 -16.71
CA GLU A 308 -23.05 -0.78 -18.10
C GLU A 308 -24.24 0.17 -18.29
N THR A 309 -25.20 0.17 -17.35
CA THR A 309 -26.35 1.08 -17.42
C THR A 309 -25.92 2.54 -17.26
N LEU A 310 -25.05 2.86 -16.29
CA LEU A 310 -24.58 4.22 -16.05
C LEU A 310 -23.77 4.76 -17.24
N GLN A 311 -22.91 3.96 -17.85
CA GLN A 311 -22.16 4.36 -19.04
C GLN A 311 -23.09 4.60 -20.24
N GLN A 312 -24.21 3.87 -20.37
CA GLN A 312 -25.24 4.10 -21.40
C GLN A 312 -26.10 5.33 -21.14
N GLU A 313 -26.37 5.67 -19.88
CA GLU A 313 -27.17 6.84 -19.50
C GLU A 313 -26.41 8.17 -19.67
N LEU A 314 -25.09 8.13 -19.57
CA LEU A 314 -24.21 9.30 -19.60
C LEU A 314 -23.57 9.55 -20.97
N GLY A 315 -23.54 8.55 -21.88
CA GLY A 315 -22.98 8.63 -23.23
C GLY A 315 -24.06 8.78 -24.30
#